data_da8ab6e00babc96a8206ef16eac48bf3
#
_entry.id   da8ab6e00babc96a8206ef16eac48bf3
#
_cell.length_a   1.000
_cell.length_b   1.000
_cell.length_c   1.000
_cell.angle_alpha   90.00
_cell.angle_beta   90.00
_cell.angle_gamma   90.00
#
_symmetry.space_group_name_H-M   'P 1'
#
loop_
_entity.id
_entity.type
_entity.pdbx_description
1 polymer ?
#
loop_
_entity_poly.entity_id
_entity_poly.type
_entity_poly.pdbx_seq_one_letter_code
_entity_poly.pdbx_strand_id
1 'polypeptide(L)'
;MTLQHEPSAAFAETLALRALTFLAADGERLGRFLSLTGIGPAELRRNAGESAMLAGVLEYLLQDETLLLVFATDVGVPPEAIPAAHRVLAGRQQGDDS
;
A
#
# COMPACT_ATOMS: atom_id res chain seq x y z
N MET A 1 8.32 -22.22 -16.98
CA MET A 1 7.93 -21.58 -16.97
C MET A 1 7.73 -20.81 -15.98
N THR A 2 7.68 -19.96 -15.75
CA THR A 2 7.60 -19.31 -14.83
C THR A 2 6.71 -18.69 -14.60
N LEU A 3 6.19 -18.56 -13.99
CA LEU A 3 5.32 -18.09 -13.64
C LEU A 3 5.36 -17.04 -12.86
N GLN A 4 5.75 -16.03 -13.08
CA GLN A 4 5.77 -14.97 -12.40
C GLN A 4 4.60 -14.36 -12.61
N HIS A 5 3.61 -14.38 -11.93
CA HIS A 5 2.46 -13.69 -12.00
C HIS A 5 2.51 -12.45 -11.32
N GLU A 6 2.15 -11.32 -11.90
CA GLU A 6 1.85 -10.07 -11.22
C GLU A 6 0.53 -10.27 -10.56
N PRO A 7 0.29 -9.76 -9.39
CA PRO A 7 -1.02 -9.87 -8.76
C PRO A 7 -2.04 -9.06 -9.54
N SER A 8 -3.30 -9.43 -9.43
CA SER A 8 -4.36 -8.70 -10.10
C SER A 8 -4.50 -7.31 -9.48
N ALA A 9 -5.11 -6.40 -10.21
CA ALA A 9 -5.38 -5.08 -9.66
C ALA A 9 -6.27 -5.18 -8.44
N ALA A 10 -7.25 -6.08 -8.47
CA ALA A 10 -8.13 -6.25 -7.32
C ALA A 10 -7.39 -6.71 -6.09
N PHE A 11 -6.46 -7.65 -6.25
CA PHE A 11 -5.67 -8.10 -5.11
C PHE A 11 -4.78 -6.97 -4.59
N ALA A 12 -4.17 -6.22 -5.50
CA ALA A 12 -3.28 -5.13 -5.10
C ALA A 12 -4.05 -4.05 -4.35
N GLU A 13 -5.25 -3.71 -4.78
CA GLU A 13 -6.07 -2.74 -4.10
C GLU A 13 -6.49 -3.23 -2.73
N THR A 14 -6.89 -4.50 -2.65
CA THR A 14 -7.30 -5.07 -1.37
C THR A 14 -6.13 -5.07 -0.40
N LEU A 15 -4.95 -5.45 -0.86
CA LEU A 15 -3.79 -5.49 0.01
C LEU A 15 -3.45 -4.09 0.51
N ALA A 16 -3.53 -3.10 -0.37
CA ALA A 16 -3.23 -1.72 0.03
C ALA A 16 -4.26 -1.18 1.01
N LEU A 17 -5.54 -1.55 0.83
CA LEU A 17 -6.56 -1.14 1.79
C LEU A 17 -6.35 -1.80 3.14
N ARG A 18 -5.91 -3.06 3.14
CA ARG A 18 -5.59 -3.72 4.39
C ARG A 18 -4.39 -3.05 5.06
N ALA A 19 -3.43 -2.58 4.26
CA ALA A 19 -2.29 -1.86 4.81
C ALA A 19 -2.74 -0.55 5.44
N LEU A 20 -3.66 0.14 4.81
CA LEU A 20 -4.19 1.37 5.37
C LEU A 20 -4.92 1.09 6.69
N THR A 21 -5.72 0.03 6.72
CA THR A 21 -6.41 -0.36 7.93
C THR A 21 -5.43 -0.72 9.04
N PHE A 22 -4.35 -1.41 8.67
CA PHE A 22 -3.31 -1.76 9.61
C PHE A 22 -2.67 -0.51 10.24
N LEU A 23 -2.39 0.49 9.42
CA LEU A 23 -1.83 1.73 9.93
C LEU A 23 -2.85 2.46 10.81
N ALA A 24 -4.10 2.48 10.37
CA ALA A 24 -5.13 3.22 11.09
C ALA A 24 -5.52 2.57 12.40
N ALA A 25 -5.23 1.29 12.56
CA ALA A 25 -5.57 0.60 13.80
C ALA A 25 -4.72 1.06 14.97
N ASP A 26 -3.61 1.75 14.70
CA ASP A 26 -2.73 2.22 15.75
C ASP A 26 -2.51 3.70 15.51
N GLY A 27 -2.96 4.54 16.43
CA GLY A 27 -2.90 5.99 16.26
C GLY A 27 -1.49 6.51 16.04
N GLU A 28 -0.50 5.91 16.68
CA GLU A 28 0.87 6.34 16.48
C GLU A 28 1.36 6.00 15.09
N ARG A 29 1.02 4.82 14.59
CA ARG A 29 1.41 4.43 13.25
C ARG A 29 0.76 5.34 12.22
N LEU A 30 -0.52 5.63 12.39
CA LEU A 30 -1.22 6.49 11.46
C LEU A 30 -0.64 7.88 11.50
N GLY A 31 -0.40 8.42 12.69
CA GLY A 31 0.17 9.74 12.82
C GLY A 31 1.52 9.86 12.16
N ARG A 32 2.36 8.83 12.30
CA ARG A 32 3.66 8.84 11.69
C ARG A 32 3.56 8.79 10.17
N PHE A 33 2.64 7.98 9.65
CA PHE A 33 2.40 7.90 8.23
C PHE A 33 1.99 9.29 7.69
N LEU A 34 1.03 9.93 8.33
CA LEU A 34 0.57 11.22 7.88
C LEU A 34 1.68 12.28 7.97
N SER A 35 2.44 12.21 9.03
CA SER A 35 3.50 13.17 9.25
C SER A 35 4.62 13.03 8.23
N LEU A 36 5.01 11.80 7.93
CA LEU A 36 6.13 11.58 7.02
C LEU A 36 5.74 11.74 5.56
N THR A 37 4.47 11.53 5.22
CA THR A 37 4.03 11.67 3.85
C THR A 37 3.48 13.05 3.55
N GLY A 38 3.11 13.80 4.58
CA GLY A 38 2.50 15.10 4.38
C GLY A 38 1.04 15.04 4.01
N ILE A 39 0.43 13.86 4.05
CA ILE A 39 -0.98 13.70 3.72
C ILE A 39 -1.83 14.13 4.90
N GLY A 40 -2.83 14.95 4.65
CA GLY A 40 -3.73 15.36 5.71
C GLY A 40 -4.82 14.34 5.96
N PRO A 41 -5.42 14.31 7.16
CA PRO A 41 -6.47 13.31 7.45
C PRO A 41 -7.68 13.42 6.53
N ALA A 42 -8.09 14.64 6.17
CA ALA A 42 -9.23 14.80 5.27
C ALA A 42 -8.89 14.32 3.88
N GLU A 43 -7.67 14.58 3.43
CA GLU A 43 -7.22 14.14 2.14
C GLU A 43 -7.18 12.62 2.08
N LEU A 44 -6.71 11.99 3.15
CA LEU A 44 -6.67 10.53 3.22
C LEU A 44 -8.08 9.97 3.10
N ARG A 45 -9.03 10.55 3.81
CA ARG A 45 -10.40 10.06 3.76
C ARG A 45 -11.01 10.21 2.39
N ARG A 46 -10.75 11.33 1.73
CA ARG A 46 -11.33 11.54 0.42
C ARG A 46 -10.75 10.62 -0.62
N ASN A 47 -9.47 10.30 -0.52
CA ASN A 47 -8.77 9.60 -1.58
C ASN A 47 -8.39 8.16 -1.25
N ALA A 48 -8.95 7.63 -0.19
CA ALA A 48 -8.50 6.33 0.30
C ALA A 48 -8.64 5.22 -0.73
N GLY A 49 -9.58 5.33 -1.65
CA GLY A 49 -9.76 4.29 -2.65
C GLY A 49 -9.01 4.52 -3.95
N GLU A 50 -8.28 5.64 -4.05
CA GLU A 50 -7.62 5.95 -5.31
C GLU A 50 -6.29 5.25 -5.44
N SER A 51 -5.96 4.84 -6.67
CA SER A 51 -4.71 4.09 -6.90
C SER A 51 -3.50 4.85 -6.45
N ALA A 52 -3.48 6.16 -6.62
CA ALA A 52 -2.34 6.95 -6.19
C ALA A 52 -2.15 6.89 -4.68
N MET A 53 -3.24 7.00 -3.93
CA MET A 53 -3.17 6.95 -2.49
C MET A 53 -2.76 5.55 -2.04
N LEU A 54 -3.34 4.53 -2.65
CA LEU A 54 -3.05 3.15 -2.26
C LEU A 54 -1.60 2.79 -2.60
N ALA A 55 -1.10 3.26 -3.73
CA ALA A 55 0.31 3.04 -4.06
C ALA A 55 1.21 3.72 -3.03
N GLY A 56 0.82 4.91 -2.59
CA GLY A 56 1.58 5.62 -1.57
C GLY A 56 1.62 4.91 -0.23
N VAL A 57 0.51 4.26 0.14
CA VAL A 57 0.47 3.49 1.38
C VAL A 57 1.46 2.35 1.31
N LEU A 58 1.47 1.61 0.18
CA LEU A 58 2.40 0.50 0.05
C LEU A 58 3.84 0.99 -0.04
N GLU A 59 4.07 2.12 -0.70
CA GLU A 59 5.41 2.65 -0.78
C GLU A 59 5.92 3.03 0.60
N TYR A 60 5.09 3.54 1.46
CA TYR A 60 5.48 3.86 2.82
C TYR A 60 5.97 2.60 3.55
N LEU A 61 5.26 1.48 3.37
CA LEU A 61 5.69 0.23 3.98
C LEU A 61 7.01 -0.23 3.39
N LEU A 62 7.22 -0.01 2.09
CA LEU A 62 8.44 -0.46 1.44
C LEU A 62 9.67 0.28 1.97
N GLN A 63 9.48 1.43 2.58
CA GLN A 63 10.60 2.18 3.12
C GLN A 63 10.90 1.83 4.57
N ASP A 64 10.13 0.95 5.17
CA ASP A 64 10.32 0.56 6.56
C ASP A 64 10.18 -0.94 6.64
N GLU A 65 11.30 -1.63 6.52
CA GLU A 65 11.26 -3.09 6.41
C GLU A 65 10.64 -3.75 7.62
N THR A 66 10.91 -3.26 8.80
CA THR A 66 10.32 -3.86 9.99
C THR A 66 8.81 -3.76 9.96
N LEU A 67 8.29 -2.60 9.60
CA LEU A 67 6.85 -2.40 9.54
C LEU A 67 6.24 -3.26 8.45
N LEU A 68 6.91 -3.36 7.31
CA LEU A 68 6.44 -4.19 6.21
C LEU A 68 6.32 -5.65 6.65
N LEU A 69 7.32 -6.15 7.37
CA LEU A 69 7.29 -7.54 7.79
C LEU A 69 6.21 -7.79 8.83
N VAL A 70 5.98 -6.85 9.71
CA VAL A 70 4.89 -6.99 10.69
C VAL A 70 3.55 -7.02 9.96
N PHE A 71 3.35 -6.16 8.99
CA PHE A 71 2.11 -6.13 8.23
C PHE A 71 1.94 -7.45 7.44
N ALA A 72 2.99 -7.89 6.76
CA ALA A 72 2.89 -9.11 5.95
C ALA A 72 2.51 -10.31 6.82
N THR A 73 3.09 -10.39 8.01
CA THR A 73 2.76 -11.45 8.93
C THR A 73 1.32 -11.34 9.41
N ASP A 74 0.89 -10.11 9.69
CA ASP A 74 -0.45 -9.88 10.21
C ASP A 74 -1.52 -10.30 9.20
N VAL A 75 -1.33 -10.02 7.93
CA VAL A 75 -2.33 -10.35 6.92
C VAL A 75 -2.07 -11.69 6.24
N GLY A 76 -0.96 -12.32 6.56
CA GLY A 76 -0.69 -13.67 6.04
C GLY A 76 -0.25 -13.73 4.60
N VAL A 77 0.52 -12.73 4.14
CA VAL A 77 1.06 -12.76 2.79
C VAL A 77 2.57 -12.79 2.84
N PRO A 78 3.22 -13.31 1.81
CA PRO A 78 4.68 -13.24 1.76
C PRO A 78 5.11 -11.77 1.60
N PRO A 79 6.23 -11.39 2.17
CA PRO A 79 6.67 -9.99 2.06
C PRO A 79 6.78 -9.51 0.63
N GLU A 80 7.10 -10.40 -0.30
CA GLU A 80 7.24 -10.04 -1.70
C GLU A 80 5.94 -9.58 -2.33
N ALA A 81 4.81 -9.90 -1.71
CA ALA A 81 3.53 -9.47 -2.24
C ALA A 81 3.38 -7.95 -2.19
N ILE A 82 4.06 -7.30 -1.25
CA ILE A 82 3.90 -5.86 -1.10
C ILE A 82 4.55 -5.09 -2.26
N PRO A 83 5.83 -5.33 -2.61
CA PRO A 83 6.37 -4.62 -3.77
C PRO A 83 5.67 -5.00 -5.07
N ALA A 84 5.19 -6.24 -5.17
CA ALA A 84 4.47 -6.65 -6.38
C ALA A 84 3.16 -5.87 -6.52
N ALA A 85 2.41 -5.72 -5.42
CA ALA A 85 1.18 -4.96 -5.44
C ALA A 85 1.45 -3.47 -5.73
N HIS A 86 2.53 -2.95 -5.16
CA HIS A 86 2.89 -1.56 -5.39
C HIS A 86 3.14 -1.34 -6.89
N ARG A 87 3.84 -2.25 -7.55
CA ARG A 87 4.10 -2.10 -8.98
C ARG A 87 2.82 -2.05 -9.79
N VAL A 88 1.85 -2.87 -9.43
CA VAL A 88 0.58 -2.90 -10.12
C VAL A 88 -0.13 -1.56 -9.99
N LEU A 89 -0.20 -1.04 -8.77
CA LEU A 89 -0.93 0.20 -8.55
C LEU A 89 -0.20 1.41 -9.15
N ALA A 90 1.12 1.42 -9.03
CA ALA A 90 1.90 2.51 -9.62
C ALA A 90 1.84 2.47 -11.13
N GLY A 91 1.81 1.27 -11.71
CA GLY A 91 1.69 1.12 -13.14
C GLY A 91 0.37 1.62 -13.68
N ARG A 92 -0.70 1.46 -12.92
CA ARG A 92 -2.00 1.96 -13.33
C ARG A 92 -2.00 3.47 -13.46
N GLN A 93 -1.31 4.15 -12.56
CA GLN A 93 -1.24 5.57 -12.66
C GLN A 93 -0.49 6.00 -13.88
N GLN A 94 0.61 5.34 -14.18
CA GLN A 94 1.40 5.72 -15.31
C GLN A 94 0.71 5.37 -16.60
N GLY A 95 -0.02 4.31 -16.59
CA GLY A 95 -0.71 3.87 -17.78
C GLY A 95 -1.72 4.82 -18.29
N ASP A 96 -2.24 5.66 -17.42
CA ASP A 96 -3.23 6.58 -17.82
C ASP A 96 -2.73 7.65 -18.70
N ASP A 97 -1.48 7.84 -18.75
CA ASP A 97 -1.00 8.86 -19.53
C ASP A 97 -0.90 8.53 -20.92
N SER A 98 -1.05 7.39 -21.35
CA SER A 98 -0.86 7.09 -22.72
C SER A 98 -2.00 7.31 -23.59
#